data_0eda99eaf50f7a188acc6e03379b9f40
#
_entry.id   0eda99eaf50f7a188acc6e03379b9f40
#
_cell.length_a   1.000
_cell.length_b   1.000
_cell.length_c   1.000
_cell.angle_alpha   90.00
_cell.angle_beta   90.00
_cell.angle_gamma   90.00
#
_symmetry.space_group_name_H-M   'P 1'
#
loop_
_entity.id
_entity.type
_entity.pdbx_description
1 polymer ?
#
loop_
_entity_poly.entity_id
_entity_poly.type
_entity_poly.pdbx_seq_one_letter_code
_entity_poly.pdbx_strand_id
1 'polypeptide(L)'
;MQKRSTIWLGGAALVLLAGCNRTPSDGEVVPPVPATADETAAPAAAPAGSTAAADGAALTDREGKAVPLVPFDPASVPLSDAPLGKLPFFSLPPGYASQNAHPRAWARFPFRMGNGVHWVEGPSWSARIVTDGDGAPDKAFSALEVQRNFDGVITAAGGRKVFEGALLRDIYYGPQLEGEIGGGFIDAVNGEQEAPTTVYVLRQANRTVWLQLAVDSNGAGLVVVDEVPFKATAQWSDSFLHLSLPAGYRDRNKPEQRDFDAFPFWTGDQFELVEGRTFAADFDKGEREYSMQEVRRNLEAMMAQVNGTKVFEGRIPHEAAEGVPKQVQSSYGNAASYSWDNYDTVIYRVDLADGRQVWVHARLEYLSAGWVVAERKGFTQTAALLPADALRKKLDSDGRVAIQVNFATDKAQILPTSEPQLAQVLDLLRADPSLKLSIEGHTDNSGAAAHNRSLSEDRARSVLAALTAKGIAA
;
A
#
# COMPACT_ATOMS: atom_id res chain seq x y z
N MET A 1 -1.16 -39.07 49.54
CA MET A 1 -1.21 -39.04 48.05
C MET A 1 -0.07 -38.14 47.58
N GLN A 2 1.00 -38.74 47.13
CA GLN A 2 2.15 -38.00 46.58
C GLN A 2 1.78 -37.51 45.17
N LYS A 3 1.70 -36.18 44.97
CA LYS A 3 1.54 -35.60 43.60
C LYS A 3 2.84 -35.85 42.84
N ARG A 4 2.75 -36.62 41.75
CA ARG A 4 3.85 -36.75 40.79
C ARG A 4 3.79 -35.54 39.86
N SER A 5 4.86 -34.75 39.85
CA SER A 5 5.01 -33.61 38.92
C SER A 5 5.79 -34.04 37.68
N THR A 6 5.38 -33.61 36.51
CA THR A 6 5.90 -34.07 35.18
C THR A 6 6.58 -32.94 34.44
N ILE A 7 7.74 -33.22 33.82
CA ILE A 7 8.46 -32.29 32.94
C ILE A 7 8.24 -32.73 31.47
N TRP A 8 7.79 -31.82 30.65
CA TRP A 8 7.57 -32.01 29.22
C TRP A 8 8.76 -31.52 28.38
N LEU A 9 9.22 -32.31 27.40
CA LEU A 9 10.31 -31.96 26.47
C LEU A 9 9.72 -31.70 25.10
N GLY A 10 9.72 -30.43 24.68
CA GLY A 10 9.28 -30.03 23.34
C GLY A 10 10.45 -29.88 22.37
N GLY A 11 10.34 -30.42 21.17
CA GLY A 11 11.29 -30.23 20.08
C GLY A 11 10.75 -29.27 19.03
N ALA A 12 11.50 -28.22 18.70
CA ALA A 12 11.13 -27.29 17.61
C ALA A 12 11.79 -27.73 16.30
N ALA A 13 11.02 -27.73 15.22
CA ALA A 13 11.52 -27.92 13.86
C ALA A 13 12.27 -26.65 13.41
N LEU A 14 13.56 -26.80 13.09
CA LEU A 14 14.39 -25.74 12.54
C LEU A 14 14.41 -25.88 11.03
N VAL A 15 13.88 -24.88 10.32
CA VAL A 15 14.07 -24.75 8.86
C VAL A 15 15.44 -24.14 8.62
N LEU A 16 16.35 -24.90 8.02
CA LEU A 16 17.69 -24.43 7.63
C LEU A 16 17.63 -23.74 6.28
N LEU A 17 17.89 -22.45 6.27
CA LEU A 17 18.33 -21.72 5.08
C LEU A 17 19.86 -21.70 5.06
N ALA A 18 20.44 -22.26 4.00
CA ALA A 18 21.89 -22.29 3.79
C ALA A 18 22.35 -20.92 3.25
N GLY A 19 23.05 -20.15 4.07
CA GLY A 19 23.75 -18.94 3.66
C GLY A 19 25.20 -19.28 3.25
N CYS A 20 25.60 -18.90 2.03
CA CYS A 20 26.98 -18.96 1.58
C CYS A 20 27.78 -17.80 2.17
N ASN A 21 28.78 -18.12 2.96
CA ASN A 21 29.78 -17.22 3.49
C ASN A 21 30.78 -16.82 2.39
N ARG A 22 30.91 -15.53 2.12
CA ARG A 22 32.09 -14.96 1.44
C ARG A 22 32.75 -13.93 2.35
N THR A 23 33.99 -14.18 2.68
CA THR A 23 34.90 -13.33 3.44
C THR A 23 35.28 -12.06 2.62
N PRO A 24 35.41 -10.88 3.25
CA PRO A 24 35.93 -9.69 2.59
C PRO A 24 37.46 -9.67 2.59
N SER A 25 38.04 -9.23 1.48
CA SER A 25 39.46 -8.89 1.35
C SER A 25 39.67 -7.41 1.58
N ASP A 26 40.81 -7.12 2.23
CA ASP A 26 41.28 -5.82 2.69
C ASP A 26 41.55 -4.78 1.61
N GLY A 27 41.34 -3.51 1.98
CA GLY A 27 42.27 -2.41 1.71
C GLY A 27 41.90 -1.46 0.58
N GLU A 28 41.52 -0.27 0.90
CA GLU A 28 42.24 0.93 0.47
C GLU A 28 41.65 2.21 1.10
N VAL A 29 42.50 2.95 1.78
CA VAL A 29 42.19 4.22 2.44
C VAL A 29 42.46 5.35 1.46
N VAL A 30 41.49 6.21 1.20
CA VAL A 30 41.68 7.48 0.48
C VAL A 30 41.35 8.64 1.42
N PRO A 31 42.25 9.67 1.51
CA PRO A 31 42.12 10.78 2.45
C PRO A 31 41.11 11.86 2.01
N PRO A 32 40.67 12.74 2.94
CA PRO A 32 39.60 13.70 2.71
C PRO A 32 40.08 14.96 1.99
N VAL A 33 39.24 15.51 1.11
CA VAL A 33 39.40 16.81 0.45
C VAL A 33 38.60 17.87 1.22
N PRO A 34 39.13 19.10 1.41
CA PRO A 34 38.57 20.13 2.27
C PRO A 34 37.36 20.87 1.65
N ALA A 35 36.47 21.30 2.55
CA ALA A 35 35.34 22.15 2.25
C ALA A 35 35.73 23.56 1.83
N THR A 36 35.08 24.08 0.79
CA THR A 36 35.02 25.53 0.52
C THR A 36 33.58 25.99 0.68
N ALA A 37 33.48 27.12 1.40
CA ALA A 37 32.25 27.75 1.81
C ALA A 37 31.64 28.65 0.74
N ASP A 38 30.35 28.87 0.89
CA ASP A 38 29.60 30.10 0.62
C ASP A 38 29.15 30.34 -0.81
N GLU A 39 27.87 30.14 -1.06
CA GLU A 39 27.15 31.00 -2.00
C GLU A 39 25.64 31.12 -1.59
N THR A 40 25.25 32.36 -1.52
CA THR A 40 23.97 32.92 -1.08
C THR A 40 22.76 32.35 -1.80
N ALA A 41 21.75 31.95 -1.02
CA ALA A 41 20.43 31.51 -1.48
C ALA A 41 19.62 32.66 -2.09
N ALA A 42 19.29 32.53 -3.37
CA ALA A 42 18.24 33.32 -4.04
C ALA A 42 16.85 32.69 -3.73
N PRO A 43 15.73 33.48 -3.69
CA PRO A 43 14.44 32.96 -3.32
C PRO A 43 13.88 32.01 -4.38
N ALA A 44 13.33 30.89 -3.92
CA ALA A 44 12.74 29.87 -4.75
C ALA A 44 11.59 30.41 -5.61
N ALA A 45 11.72 30.25 -6.92
CA ALA A 45 10.66 30.46 -7.88
C ALA A 45 9.53 29.44 -7.63
N ALA A 46 8.29 29.90 -7.74
CA ALA A 46 7.11 29.05 -7.67
C ALA A 46 7.19 27.91 -8.69
N PRO A 47 6.78 26.67 -8.37
CA PRO A 47 6.84 25.57 -9.29
C PRO A 47 5.92 25.83 -10.48
N ALA A 48 6.52 25.86 -11.67
CA ALA A 48 5.79 25.79 -12.92
C ALA A 48 4.92 24.52 -12.95
N GLY A 49 3.75 24.64 -13.55
CA GLY A 49 2.74 23.59 -13.61
C GLY A 49 3.31 22.20 -13.88
N SER A 50 2.90 21.26 -13.05
CA SER A 50 3.31 19.85 -13.08
C SER A 50 2.96 19.19 -14.41
N THR A 51 3.93 19.15 -15.33
CA THR A 51 3.96 18.13 -16.38
C THR A 51 4.63 16.87 -15.82
N ALA A 52 4.03 16.26 -14.82
CA ALA A 52 4.46 14.95 -14.39
C ALA A 52 3.86 13.91 -15.33
N ALA A 53 4.64 13.52 -16.36
CA ALA A 53 4.49 12.21 -16.94
C ALA A 53 4.92 11.20 -15.85
N ALA A 54 3.95 10.71 -15.09
CA ALA A 54 4.12 9.49 -14.34
C ALA A 54 4.03 8.37 -15.38
N ASP A 55 4.98 7.45 -15.31
CA ASP A 55 5.11 6.19 -16.04
C ASP A 55 5.71 6.28 -17.44
N GLY A 56 6.87 5.64 -17.57
CA GLY A 56 7.60 5.43 -18.82
C GLY A 56 6.92 4.52 -19.86
N ALA A 57 5.67 4.11 -19.64
CA ALA A 57 4.87 3.40 -20.62
C ALA A 57 4.08 4.40 -21.49
N ALA A 58 4.28 4.31 -22.80
CA ALA A 58 3.51 5.12 -23.75
C ALA A 58 2.02 4.84 -23.59
N LEU A 59 1.21 5.91 -23.49
CA LEU A 59 -0.24 5.78 -23.44
C LEU A 59 -0.74 5.14 -24.73
N THR A 60 -1.58 4.10 -24.62
CA THR A 60 -2.16 3.41 -25.77
C THR A 60 -3.67 3.32 -25.64
N ASP A 61 -4.36 3.30 -26.78
CA ASP A 61 -5.78 2.98 -26.82
C ASP A 61 -6.03 1.47 -26.63
N ARG A 62 -7.31 1.07 -26.70
CA ARG A 62 -7.73 -0.33 -26.56
C ARG A 62 -7.11 -1.28 -27.59
N GLU A 63 -6.75 -0.76 -28.77
CA GLU A 63 -6.15 -1.52 -29.87
C GLU A 63 -4.61 -1.54 -29.79
N GLY A 64 -4.01 -0.89 -28.79
CA GLY A 64 -2.57 -0.76 -28.61
C GLY A 64 -1.93 0.37 -29.43
N LYS A 65 -2.71 1.23 -30.06
CA LYS A 65 -2.21 2.38 -30.81
C LYS A 65 -1.82 3.49 -29.86
N ALA A 66 -0.65 4.09 -30.08
CA ALA A 66 -0.14 5.18 -29.26
C ALA A 66 -1.10 6.39 -29.24
N VAL A 67 -1.38 6.88 -28.02
CA VAL A 67 -2.16 8.09 -27.76
C VAL A 67 -1.23 9.20 -27.32
N PRO A 68 -1.01 10.25 -28.14
CA PRO A 68 -0.10 11.33 -27.79
C PRO A 68 -0.60 12.13 -26.58
N LEU A 69 0.33 12.53 -25.72
CA LEU A 69 0.10 13.58 -24.73
C LEU A 69 0.26 14.93 -25.43
N VAL A 70 -0.78 15.76 -25.41
CA VAL A 70 -0.80 17.07 -26.07
C VAL A 70 -0.64 18.16 -25.02
N PRO A 71 0.46 18.93 -25.02
CA PRO A 71 0.62 20.04 -24.11
C PRO A 71 -0.38 21.15 -24.42
N PHE A 72 -0.83 21.83 -23.37
CA PHE A 72 -1.69 23.01 -23.48
C PHE A 72 -1.20 24.08 -22.51
N ASP A 73 -1.15 25.31 -23.01
CA ASP A 73 -0.84 26.48 -22.18
C ASP A 73 -2.13 27.22 -21.79
N PRO A 74 -2.60 27.15 -20.54
CA PRO A 74 -3.76 27.86 -20.08
C PRO A 74 -3.63 29.40 -20.25
N ALA A 75 -2.41 29.95 -20.35
CA ALA A 75 -2.22 31.37 -20.58
C ALA A 75 -2.71 31.83 -21.97
N SER A 76 -2.89 30.91 -22.90
CA SER A 76 -3.52 31.19 -24.21
C SER A 76 -5.01 31.55 -24.11
N VAL A 77 -5.66 31.26 -22.98
CA VAL A 77 -7.06 31.59 -22.70
C VAL A 77 -7.12 32.89 -21.90
N PRO A 78 -7.91 33.89 -22.29
CA PRO A 78 -8.11 35.12 -21.53
C PRO A 78 -8.63 34.86 -20.11
N LEU A 79 -8.25 35.70 -19.15
CA LEU A 79 -8.80 35.65 -17.81
C LEU A 79 -10.29 36.01 -17.82
N SER A 80 -11.05 35.30 -17.03
CA SER A 80 -12.47 35.55 -16.75
C SER A 80 -12.66 35.97 -15.31
N ASP A 81 -13.50 36.97 -15.09
CA ASP A 81 -13.98 37.42 -13.78
C ASP A 81 -15.40 36.91 -13.48
N ALA A 82 -15.96 36.03 -14.30
CA ALA A 82 -17.30 35.50 -14.08
C ALA A 82 -17.41 34.80 -12.72
N PRO A 83 -18.43 35.08 -11.92
CA PRO A 83 -18.64 34.41 -10.65
C PRO A 83 -19.08 32.98 -10.91
N LEU A 84 -18.23 32.01 -10.56
CA LEU A 84 -18.56 30.59 -10.59
C LEU A 84 -19.10 30.14 -9.24
N GLY A 85 -20.19 29.36 -9.27
CA GLY A 85 -20.78 28.74 -8.08
C GLY A 85 -19.92 27.56 -7.57
N LYS A 86 -20.63 26.52 -7.10
CA LYS A 86 -20.03 25.23 -6.75
C LYS A 86 -19.93 24.35 -8.00
N LEU A 87 -18.94 23.44 -7.98
CA LEU A 87 -18.84 22.37 -8.98
C LEU A 87 -20.18 21.60 -9.12
N PRO A 88 -20.72 21.37 -10.33
CA PRO A 88 -20.12 21.51 -11.66
C PRO A 88 -20.19 22.90 -12.30
N PHE A 89 -20.45 23.97 -11.57
CA PHE A 89 -20.48 25.37 -12.00
C PHE A 89 -21.64 25.79 -12.91
N PHE A 90 -22.14 24.88 -13.74
CA PHE A 90 -23.16 25.14 -14.75
C PHE A 90 -24.41 24.29 -14.47
N SER A 91 -25.60 24.88 -14.61
CA SER A 91 -26.85 24.14 -14.56
C SER A 91 -27.11 23.42 -15.90
N LEU A 92 -27.87 22.34 -15.83
CA LEU A 92 -28.40 21.71 -17.04
C LEU A 92 -29.55 22.53 -17.63
N PRO A 93 -29.80 22.45 -18.95
CA PRO A 93 -30.98 23.04 -19.57
C PRO A 93 -32.27 22.44 -18.97
N PRO A 94 -33.40 23.16 -18.98
CA PRO A 94 -34.67 22.62 -18.49
C PRO A 94 -35.10 21.36 -19.25
N GLY A 95 -35.57 20.36 -18.50
CA GLY A 95 -35.99 19.06 -19.03
C GLY A 95 -34.84 18.09 -19.29
N TYR A 96 -33.64 18.38 -18.74
CA TYR A 96 -32.51 17.46 -18.71
C TYR A 96 -32.06 17.21 -17.26
N ALA A 97 -31.62 15.98 -17.00
CA ALA A 97 -31.11 15.56 -15.70
C ALA A 97 -29.74 14.88 -15.84
N SER A 98 -28.98 14.90 -14.74
CA SER A 98 -27.74 14.11 -14.64
C SER A 98 -28.06 12.71 -14.12
N GLN A 99 -27.58 11.72 -14.83
CA GLN A 99 -27.58 10.32 -14.41
C GLN A 99 -26.19 9.93 -13.97
N ASN A 100 -26.08 9.18 -12.87
CA ASN A 100 -24.80 8.70 -12.34
C ASN A 100 -23.77 9.84 -12.13
N ALA A 101 -24.19 10.86 -11.40
CA ALA A 101 -23.31 11.98 -11.08
C ALA A 101 -22.27 11.58 -10.04
N HIS A 102 -21.00 11.81 -10.35
CA HIS A 102 -19.86 11.45 -9.52
C HIS A 102 -19.01 12.69 -9.16
N PRO A 103 -19.30 13.39 -8.05
CA PRO A 103 -18.41 14.41 -7.52
C PRO A 103 -17.22 13.78 -6.84
N ARG A 104 -15.99 14.28 -7.10
CA ARG A 104 -14.77 13.84 -6.43
C ARG A 104 -13.99 15.02 -5.87
N ALA A 105 -13.43 14.82 -4.69
CA ALA A 105 -12.60 15.85 -4.05
C ALA A 105 -11.31 16.12 -4.83
N TRP A 106 -10.76 15.07 -5.48
CA TRP A 106 -9.61 15.19 -6.37
C TRP A 106 -9.59 14.00 -7.34
N ALA A 107 -9.36 14.27 -8.60
CA ALA A 107 -9.15 13.24 -9.61
C ALA A 107 -8.31 13.81 -10.76
N ARG A 108 -7.85 12.97 -11.67
CA ARG A 108 -7.30 13.41 -12.95
C ARG A 108 -8.13 12.86 -14.10
N PHE A 109 -8.22 13.63 -15.16
CA PHE A 109 -8.95 13.25 -16.35
C PHE A 109 -8.17 13.64 -17.63
N PRO A 110 -8.08 12.73 -18.63
CA PRO A 110 -7.41 12.99 -19.89
C PRO A 110 -8.39 13.63 -20.90
N PHE A 111 -8.43 14.94 -20.91
CA PHE A 111 -9.26 15.70 -21.87
C PHE A 111 -8.81 15.49 -23.30
N ARG A 112 -9.77 15.31 -24.22
CA ARG A 112 -9.46 15.26 -25.67
C ARG A 112 -8.77 16.55 -26.09
N MET A 113 -7.64 16.39 -26.81
CA MET A 113 -6.89 17.53 -27.32
C MET A 113 -6.13 17.14 -28.58
N GLY A 114 -6.29 17.88 -29.67
CA GLY A 114 -5.65 17.55 -30.94
C GLY A 114 -5.88 16.10 -31.36
N ASN A 115 -4.80 15.37 -31.61
CA ASN A 115 -4.83 13.93 -31.93
C ASN A 115 -4.63 13.01 -30.71
N GLY A 116 -4.62 13.57 -29.49
CA GLY A 116 -4.37 12.84 -28.26
C GLY A 116 -5.18 13.35 -27.07
N VAL A 117 -4.54 13.43 -25.92
CA VAL A 117 -5.16 13.87 -24.67
C VAL A 117 -4.27 14.83 -23.89
N HIS A 118 -4.89 15.64 -23.03
CA HIS A 118 -4.24 16.51 -22.05
C HIS A 118 -4.71 16.16 -20.64
N TRP A 119 -3.77 15.82 -19.74
CA TRP A 119 -4.10 15.51 -18.37
C TRP A 119 -4.37 16.75 -17.53
N VAL A 120 -5.50 16.71 -16.80
CA VAL A 120 -5.87 17.77 -15.86
C VAL A 120 -6.26 17.14 -14.53
N GLU A 121 -5.79 17.72 -13.43
CA GLU A 121 -6.07 17.25 -12.08
C GLU A 121 -6.78 18.32 -11.26
N GLY A 122 -7.72 17.89 -10.42
CA GLY A 122 -8.42 18.77 -9.50
C GLY A 122 -9.70 18.14 -8.94
N PRO A 123 -10.45 18.90 -8.11
CA PRO A 123 -11.83 18.58 -7.81
C PRO A 123 -12.61 18.38 -9.09
N SER A 124 -13.39 17.31 -9.19
CA SER A 124 -14.05 16.96 -10.44
C SER A 124 -15.50 16.55 -10.25
N TRP A 125 -16.22 16.63 -11.33
CA TRP A 125 -17.59 16.15 -11.44
C TRP A 125 -17.81 15.56 -12.81
N SER A 126 -18.51 14.42 -12.87
CA SER A 126 -18.85 13.77 -14.14
C SER A 126 -20.23 13.14 -14.06
N ALA A 127 -20.94 13.10 -15.19
CA ALA A 127 -22.23 12.44 -15.31
C ALA A 127 -22.60 12.16 -16.76
N ARG A 128 -23.59 11.29 -16.93
CA ARG A 128 -24.38 11.18 -18.16
C ARG A 128 -25.53 12.19 -18.09
N ILE A 129 -25.71 13.01 -19.11
CA ILE A 129 -26.85 13.93 -19.25
C ILE A 129 -27.89 13.26 -20.12
N VAL A 130 -29.09 13.16 -19.60
CA VAL A 130 -30.25 12.54 -20.30
C VAL A 130 -31.46 13.43 -20.15
N THR A 131 -32.58 13.12 -20.86
CA THR A 131 -33.86 13.79 -20.61
C THR A 131 -34.37 13.47 -19.20
N ASP A 132 -34.97 14.44 -18.55
CA ASP A 132 -35.61 14.30 -17.24
C ASP A 132 -36.98 13.60 -17.42
N GLY A 133 -36.98 12.27 -17.28
CA GLY A 133 -38.18 11.44 -17.45
C GLY A 133 -39.30 11.74 -16.45
N ASP A 134 -38.98 12.27 -15.29
CA ASP A 134 -39.94 12.64 -14.24
C ASP A 134 -40.46 14.06 -14.42
N GLY A 135 -39.56 15.02 -14.72
CA GLY A 135 -39.89 16.44 -14.86
C GLY A 135 -40.36 16.87 -16.28
N ALA A 136 -40.02 16.07 -17.31
CA ALA A 136 -40.36 16.35 -18.71
C ALA A 136 -40.57 15.05 -19.52
N PRO A 137 -41.61 14.25 -19.21
CA PRO A 137 -41.77 12.88 -19.76
C PRO A 137 -41.88 12.81 -21.29
N ASP A 138 -42.36 13.87 -21.94
CA ASP A 138 -42.53 13.92 -23.39
C ASP A 138 -41.35 14.55 -24.15
N LYS A 139 -40.28 14.95 -23.41
CA LYS A 139 -39.13 15.59 -24.01
C LYS A 139 -38.19 14.56 -24.67
N ALA A 140 -37.99 14.66 -25.96
CA ALA A 140 -36.93 13.93 -26.62
C ALA A 140 -35.57 14.58 -26.41
N PHE A 141 -34.52 13.75 -26.34
CA PHE A 141 -33.15 14.27 -26.24
C PHE A 141 -32.78 15.04 -27.49
N SER A 142 -32.20 16.22 -27.33
CA SER A 142 -31.70 17.05 -28.43
C SER A 142 -30.22 17.37 -28.22
N ALA A 143 -29.38 16.70 -28.98
CA ALA A 143 -27.96 16.93 -29.04
C ALA A 143 -27.59 18.39 -29.28
N LEU A 144 -28.26 19.00 -30.24
CA LEU A 144 -28.04 20.41 -30.59
C LEU A 144 -28.43 21.37 -29.49
N GLU A 145 -29.54 21.10 -28.79
CA GLU A 145 -29.98 21.94 -27.67
C GLU A 145 -28.95 21.90 -26.51
N VAL A 146 -28.48 20.70 -26.12
CA VAL A 146 -27.47 20.53 -25.10
C VAL A 146 -26.16 21.23 -25.50
N GLN A 147 -25.67 20.99 -26.71
CA GLN A 147 -24.43 21.60 -27.19
C GLN A 147 -24.51 23.12 -27.19
N ARG A 148 -25.61 23.72 -27.68
CA ARG A 148 -25.75 25.19 -27.74
C ARG A 148 -25.94 25.84 -26.41
N ASN A 149 -26.55 25.18 -25.41
CA ASN A 149 -26.66 25.68 -24.07
C ASN A 149 -25.29 25.77 -23.40
N PHE A 150 -24.47 24.72 -23.53
CA PHE A 150 -23.10 24.74 -22.97
C PHE A 150 -22.20 25.72 -23.73
N ASP A 151 -22.24 25.78 -25.05
CA ASP A 151 -21.54 26.80 -25.85
C ASP A 151 -21.88 28.21 -25.34
N GLY A 152 -23.18 28.50 -25.18
CA GLY A 152 -23.66 29.81 -24.76
C GLY A 152 -23.22 30.19 -23.34
N VAL A 153 -23.45 29.31 -22.34
CA VAL A 153 -23.16 29.61 -20.93
C VAL A 153 -21.66 29.71 -20.68
N ILE A 154 -20.85 28.87 -21.31
CA ILE A 154 -19.40 28.89 -21.11
C ILE A 154 -18.80 30.12 -21.80
N THR A 155 -19.22 30.44 -23.00
CA THR A 155 -18.77 31.65 -23.73
C THR A 155 -19.16 32.92 -22.97
N ALA A 156 -20.38 33.00 -22.43
CA ALA A 156 -20.84 34.13 -21.63
C ALA A 156 -20.04 34.29 -20.34
N ALA A 157 -19.57 33.16 -19.75
CA ALA A 157 -18.66 33.16 -18.61
C ALA A 157 -17.20 33.47 -18.98
N GLY A 158 -16.88 33.78 -20.24
CA GLY A 158 -15.51 34.09 -20.68
C GLY A 158 -14.65 32.87 -21.04
N GLY A 159 -15.23 31.67 -21.02
CA GLY A 159 -14.54 30.44 -21.45
C GLY A 159 -14.30 30.38 -22.95
N ARG A 160 -13.43 29.50 -23.37
CA ARG A 160 -13.07 29.25 -24.77
C ARG A 160 -13.14 27.77 -25.12
N LYS A 161 -13.63 27.48 -26.32
CA LYS A 161 -13.53 26.17 -26.95
C LYS A 161 -12.07 25.96 -27.37
N VAL A 162 -11.44 24.90 -26.88
CA VAL A 162 -10.02 24.58 -27.15
C VAL A 162 -9.87 23.32 -27.99
N PHE A 163 -10.94 22.50 -28.08
CA PHE A 163 -11.00 21.32 -28.93
C PHE A 163 -12.44 21.11 -29.43
N GLU A 164 -12.55 20.66 -30.66
CA GLU A 164 -13.79 20.17 -31.24
C GLU A 164 -13.45 19.00 -32.20
N GLY A 165 -14.09 17.84 -32.00
CA GLY A 165 -13.78 16.63 -32.76
C GLY A 165 -14.57 15.44 -32.24
N ALA A 166 -14.01 14.24 -32.39
CA ALA A 166 -14.60 12.99 -31.94
C ALA A 166 -14.11 12.58 -30.53
N LEU A 167 -14.96 11.89 -29.78
CA LEU A 167 -14.62 11.31 -28.46
C LEU A 167 -13.44 10.35 -28.57
N LEU A 168 -13.43 9.48 -29.58
CA LEU A 168 -12.50 8.36 -29.73
C LEU A 168 -12.52 7.50 -28.48
N ARG A 169 -13.66 6.89 -28.15
CA ARG A 169 -13.92 6.15 -26.90
C ARG A 169 -12.84 5.12 -26.57
N ASP A 170 -12.26 4.45 -27.58
CA ASP A 170 -11.23 3.43 -27.36
C ASP A 170 -9.95 3.97 -26.69
N ILE A 171 -9.70 5.27 -26.73
CA ILE A 171 -8.63 5.91 -25.95
C ILE A 171 -8.87 5.68 -24.46
N TYR A 172 -10.10 5.86 -23.98
CA TYR A 172 -10.46 5.75 -22.57
C TYR A 172 -10.53 4.32 -22.05
N TYR A 173 -10.57 3.33 -22.96
CA TYR A 173 -10.53 1.90 -22.62
C TYR A 173 -9.14 1.27 -22.86
N GLY A 174 -8.12 2.09 -23.06
CA GLY A 174 -6.73 1.63 -23.12
C GLY A 174 -6.25 1.16 -21.73
N PRO A 175 -5.27 0.26 -21.67
CA PRO A 175 -4.85 -0.39 -20.44
C PRO A 175 -4.34 0.57 -19.34
N GLN A 176 -3.82 1.73 -19.73
CA GLN A 176 -3.35 2.73 -18.77
C GLN A 176 -4.47 3.65 -18.24
N LEU A 177 -5.57 3.79 -18.98
CA LEU A 177 -6.66 4.70 -18.65
C LEU A 177 -7.84 4.01 -17.98
N GLU A 178 -8.06 2.72 -18.28
CA GLU A 178 -9.21 1.98 -17.76
C GLU A 178 -9.31 2.05 -16.22
N GLY A 179 -8.19 1.90 -15.51
CA GLY A 179 -8.12 2.03 -14.06
C GLY A 179 -8.36 3.45 -13.55
N GLU A 180 -7.95 4.46 -14.30
CA GLU A 180 -8.09 5.88 -13.94
C GLU A 180 -9.52 6.40 -14.10
N ILE A 181 -10.18 6.02 -15.18
CA ILE A 181 -11.52 6.50 -15.54
C ILE A 181 -12.65 5.60 -15.02
N GLY A 182 -12.36 4.32 -14.71
CA GLY A 182 -13.35 3.32 -14.30
C GLY A 182 -14.13 3.68 -13.04
N GLY A 183 -13.55 4.47 -12.16
CA GLY A 183 -14.18 4.88 -10.90
C GLY A 183 -15.23 5.99 -11.01
N GLY A 184 -15.92 6.19 -12.18
CA GLY A 184 -17.03 7.13 -12.30
C GLY A 184 -16.89 8.20 -13.39
N PHE A 185 -15.80 8.22 -14.16
CA PHE A 185 -15.78 8.94 -15.43
C PHE A 185 -16.38 8.10 -16.56
N ILE A 186 -16.57 6.79 -16.33
CA ILE A 186 -17.04 5.84 -17.33
C ILE A 186 -18.37 6.28 -17.96
N ASP A 187 -19.33 6.76 -17.15
CA ASP A 187 -20.62 7.19 -17.64
C ASP A 187 -20.53 8.44 -18.54
N ALA A 188 -19.53 9.28 -18.31
CA ALA A 188 -19.28 10.47 -19.11
C ALA A 188 -18.52 10.18 -20.41
N VAL A 189 -17.86 9.01 -20.54
CA VAL A 189 -17.11 8.61 -21.75
C VAL A 189 -17.71 7.39 -22.44
N ASN A 190 -18.73 6.76 -21.87
CA ASN A 190 -19.42 5.58 -22.40
C ASN A 190 -20.53 5.96 -23.37
N GLY A 191 -20.21 6.83 -24.33
CA GLY A 191 -21.09 7.21 -25.45
C GLY A 191 -20.79 6.44 -26.73
N GLU A 192 -21.28 6.97 -27.87
CA GLU A 192 -20.89 6.47 -29.18
C GLU A 192 -19.38 6.63 -29.40
N GLN A 193 -18.78 5.70 -30.19
CA GLN A 193 -17.34 5.65 -30.41
C GLN A 193 -16.75 7.00 -30.89
N GLU A 194 -17.46 7.68 -31.74
CA GLU A 194 -17.03 8.95 -32.36
C GLU A 194 -17.99 10.10 -32.01
N ALA A 195 -18.58 10.06 -30.79
CA ALA A 195 -19.49 11.11 -30.35
C ALA A 195 -18.86 12.50 -30.53
N PRO A 196 -19.56 13.45 -31.13
CA PRO A 196 -19.11 14.84 -31.22
C PRO A 196 -18.73 15.35 -29.87
N THR A 197 -17.47 15.78 -29.73
CA THR A 197 -16.88 16.16 -28.42
C THR A 197 -16.28 17.55 -28.52
N THR A 198 -16.61 18.35 -27.52
CA THR A 198 -16.06 19.70 -27.35
C THR A 198 -15.37 19.81 -26.01
N VAL A 199 -14.18 20.39 -25.99
CA VAL A 199 -13.49 20.75 -24.74
C VAL A 199 -13.43 22.27 -24.62
N TYR A 200 -13.77 22.73 -23.44
CA TYR A 200 -13.75 24.14 -23.09
C TYR A 200 -12.78 24.37 -21.93
N VAL A 201 -12.18 25.56 -21.92
CA VAL A 201 -11.35 26.05 -20.82
C VAL A 201 -11.85 27.42 -20.39
N LEU A 202 -12.07 27.61 -19.10
CA LEU A 202 -12.35 28.89 -18.48
C LEU A 202 -11.27 29.18 -17.46
N ARG A 203 -10.47 30.22 -17.71
CA ARG A 203 -9.33 30.56 -16.85
C ARG A 203 -9.69 31.70 -15.91
N GLN A 204 -9.39 31.54 -14.63
CA GLN A 204 -9.48 32.59 -13.61
C GLN A 204 -8.11 32.80 -12.96
N ALA A 205 -7.96 33.82 -12.14
CA ALA A 205 -6.68 34.17 -11.52
C ALA A 205 -6.09 33.06 -10.65
N ASN A 206 -6.91 32.21 -10.05
CA ASN A 206 -6.53 31.19 -9.07
C ASN A 206 -6.94 29.75 -9.45
N ARG A 207 -7.54 29.55 -10.63
CA ARG A 207 -7.98 28.25 -11.13
C ARG A 207 -8.14 28.24 -12.65
N THR A 208 -8.18 27.04 -13.22
CA THR A 208 -8.60 26.81 -14.59
C THR A 208 -9.69 25.74 -14.59
N VAL A 209 -10.87 26.07 -15.09
CA VAL A 209 -11.97 25.09 -15.22
C VAL A 209 -11.93 24.48 -16.57
N TRP A 210 -11.83 23.15 -16.60
CA TRP A 210 -11.87 22.32 -17.81
C TRP A 210 -13.22 21.62 -17.90
N LEU A 211 -13.80 21.58 -19.08
CA LEU A 211 -15.05 20.91 -19.34
C LEU A 211 -14.97 20.15 -20.65
N GLN A 212 -15.33 18.86 -20.64
CA GLN A 212 -15.52 18.04 -21.84
C GLN A 212 -16.99 17.64 -21.94
N LEU A 213 -17.58 17.94 -23.06
CA LEU A 213 -18.94 17.54 -23.44
C LEU A 213 -18.87 16.65 -24.68
N ALA A 214 -19.26 15.39 -24.52
CA ALA A 214 -19.39 14.41 -25.60
C ALA A 214 -20.86 14.12 -25.80
N VAL A 215 -21.40 14.46 -26.98
CA VAL A 215 -22.85 14.39 -27.26
C VAL A 215 -23.13 13.29 -28.27
N ASP A 216 -24.00 12.35 -27.94
CA ASP A 216 -24.46 11.29 -28.82
C ASP A 216 -25.95 11.38 -29.09
N SER A 217 -26.53 10.38 -29.77
CA SER A 217 -27.94 10.37 -30.17
C SER A 217 -28.91 10.31 -28.99
N ASN A 218 -28.52 9.81 -27.81
CA ASN A 218 -29.41 9.51 -26.70
C ASN A 218 -29.01 10.19 -25.39
N GLY A 219 -27.94 10.97 -25.37
CA GLY A 219 -27.44 11.63 -24.18
C GLY A 219 -26.14 12.39 -24.42
N ALA A 220 -25.58 12.89 -23.35
CA ALA A 220 -24.26 13.50 -23.39
C ALA A 220 -23.45 13.13 -22.19
N GLY A 221 -22.17 12.85 -22.37
CA GLY A 221 -21.19 12.73 -21.30
C GLY A 221 -20.63 14.09 -20.95
N LEU A 222 -20.63 14.43 -19.66
CA LEU A 222 -20.08 15.68 -19.17
C LEU A 222 -19.04 15.41 -18.09
N VAL A 223 -17.85 15.94 -18.29
CA VAL A 223 -16.76 15.96 -17.32
C VAL A 223 -16.38 17.41 -17.03
N VAL A 224 -16.27 17.76 -15.76
CA VAL A 224 -15.77 19.08 -15.31
C VAL A 224 -14.65 18.84 -14.31
N VAL A 225 -13.51 19.50 -14.50
CA VAL A 225 -12.37 19.49 -13.56
C VAL A 225 -12.00 20.93 -13.23
N ASP A 226 -11.89 21.20 -11.95
CA ASP A 226 -11.44 22.48 -11.39
C ASP A 226 -9.94 22.38 -11.10
N GLU A 227 -9.10 22.74 -12.06
CA GLU A 227 -7.66 22.71 -11.92
C GLU A 227 -7.19 23.80 -10.95
N VAL A 228 -6.86 23.38 -9.75
CA VAL A 228 -6.33 24.20 -8.65
C VAL A 228 -5.09 23.53 -8.07
N PRO A 229 -4.23 24.25 -7.33
CA PRO A 229 -3.12 23.60 -6.63
C PRO A 229 -3.61 22.55 -5.64
N PHE A 230 -2.99 21.37 -5.67
CA PHE A 230 -3.31 20.29 -4.71
C PHE A 230 -2.99 20.72 -3.27
N LYS A 231 -3.91 20.45 -2.36
CA LYS A 231 -3.72 20.68 -0.93
C LYS A 231 -3.80 19.34 -0.20
N ALA A 232 -2.64 18.86 0.22
CA ALA A 232 -2.55 17.62 1.00
C ALA A 232 -3.32 17.77 2.32
N THR A 233 -3.99 16.68 2.70
CA THR A 233 -4.73 16.55 3.97
C THR A 233 -4.15 15.46 4.86
N ALA A 234 -3.32 14.58 4.31
CA ALA A 234 -2.54 13.61 5.05
C ALA A 234 -1.17 14.18 5.45
N GLN A 235 -0.60 13.67 6.53
CA GLN A 235 0.64 14.16 7.11
C GLN A 235 1.55 13.00 7.50
N TRP A 236 2.86 13.23 7.36
CA TRP A 236 3.87 12.37 7.96
C TRP A 236 3.97 12.64 9.46
N SER A 237 4.26 11.60 10.23
CA SER A 237 4.54 11.66 11.66
C SER A 237 5.86 10.96 11.98
N ASP A 238 6.65 11.54 12.90
CA ASP A 238 7.88 10.89 13.39
C ASP A 238 7.58 9.70 14.32
N SER A 239 6.35 9.59 14.83
CA SER A 239 5.89 8.43 15.57
C SER A 239 5.66 7.25 14.61
N PHE A 240 5.94 6.02 15.09
CA PHE A 240 5.61 4.82 14.32
C PHE A 240 4.13 4.82 13.93
N LEU A 241 3.82 4.36 12.81
CA LEU A 241 2.74 4.42 11.84
C LEU A 241 3.08 5.41 10.72
N HIS A 242 3.79 6.45 10.99
CA HIS A 242 4.29 7.48 10.09
C HIS A 242 3.25 8.13 9.17
N LEU A 243 2.28 7.39 8.65
CA LEU A 243 1.29 7.86 7.69
C LEU A 243 -0.06 8.10 8.37
N SER A 244 -0.69 9.25 8.10
CA SER A 244 -2.10 9.47 8.39
C SER A 244 -2.97 9.21 7.17
N LEU A 245 -4.24 8.86 7.37
CA LEU A 245 -5.20 8.81 6.27
C LEU A 245 -5.49 10.22 5.72
N PRO A 246 -5.78 10.35 4.42
CA PRO A 246 -6.34 11.59 3.89
C PRO A 246 -7.69 11.91 4.54
N ALA A 247 -8.00 13.18 4.71
CA ALA A 247 -9.25 13.60 5.35
C ALA A 247 -10.48 13.06 4.61
N GLY A 248 -11.42 12.48 5.36
CA GLY A 248 -12.65 11.91 4.84
C GLY A 248 -12.55 10.44 4.39
N TYR A 249 -11.39 9.81 4.53
CA TYR A 249 -11.21 8.36 4.35
C TYR A 249 -11.26 7.64 5.70
N ARG A 250 -11.52 6.34 5.68
CA ARG A 250 -11.59 5.50 6.89
C ARG A 250 -10.99 4.13 6.63
N ASP A 251 -10.49 3.50 7.67
CA ASP A 251 -10.08 2.11 7.62
C ASP A 251 -11.29 1.21 7.28
N ARG A 252 -11.10 0.28 6.35
CA ARG A 252 -12.06 -0.78 6.03
C ARG A 252 -12.04 -1.90 7.04
N ASN A 253 -10.81 -2.26 7.46
CA ASN A 253 -10.56 -3.28 8.46
C ASN A 253 -9.76 -2.67 9.61
N LYS A 254 -9.75 -3.33 10.76
CA LYS A 254 -8.91 -2.92 11.87
C LYS A 254 -7.44 -2.95 11.43
N PRO A 255 -6.71 -1.83 11.50
CA PRO A 255 -5.29 -1.81 11.20
C PRO A 255 -4.51 -2.79 12.07
N GLU A 256 -3.48 -3.40 11.51
CA GLU A 256 -2.62 -4.36 12.20
C GLU A 256 -1.25 -3.76 12.45
N GLN A 257 -0.76 -3.93 13.68
CA GLN A 257 0.57 -3.52 14.08
C GLN A 257 1.29 -4.71 14.70
N ARG A 258 2.57 -4.92 14.31
CA ARG A 258 3.45 -5.94 14.89
C ARG A 258 4.74 -5.30 15.36
N ASP A 259 5.19 -5.64 16.57
CA ASP A 259 6.42 -5.08 17.15
C ASP A 259 7.69 -5.59 16.46
N PHE A 260 7.60 -6.78 15.85
CA PHE A 260 8.62 -7.37 15.00
C PHE A 260 7.99 -8.34 14.01
N ASP A 261 8.19 -8.10 12.74
CA ASP A 261 7.79 -8.96 11.62
C ASP A 261 8.69 -8.63 10.41
N ALA A 262 8.40 -9.21 9.26
CA ALA A 262 9.12 -8.94 8.02
C ALA A 262 8.14 -8.72 6.86
N PHE A 263 8.43 -7.76 5.99
CA PHE A 263 7.68 -7.52 4.77
C PHE A 263 8.63 -7.36 3.58
N PRO A 264 8.37 -8.05 2.44
CA PRO A 264 9.17 -7.95 1.23
C PRO A 264 8.69 -6.78 0.36
N PHE A 265 9.53 -5.78 0.19
CA PHE A 265 9.31 -4.62 -0.67
C PHE A 265 9.90 -4.87 -2.05
N TRP A 266 9.12 -4.71 -3.11
CA TRP A 266 9.59 -4.85 -4.48
C TRP A 266 10.43 -3.64 -4.90
N THR A 267 11.63 -3.88 -5.43
CA THR A 267 12.56 -2.80 -5.84
C THR A 267 12.60 -2.55 -7.35
N GLY A 268 11.77 -3.28 -8.10
CA GLY A 268 11.75 -3.24 -9.57
C GLY A 268 12.41 -4.46 -10.22
N ASP A 269 13.30 -5.14 -9.49
CA ASP A 269 14.04 -6.31 -9.95
C ASP A 269 14.04 -7.46 -8.92
N GLN A 270 13.93 -7.16 -7.63
CA GLN A 270 13.94 -8.14 -6.54
C GLN A 270 13.14 -7.65 -5.34
N PHE A 271 12.92 -8.53 -4.37
CA PHE A 271 12.34 -8.15 -3.09
C PHE A 271 13.43 -7.83 -2.07
N GLU A 272 13.33 -6.67 -1.45
CA GLU A 272 14.07 -6.29 -0.25
C GLU A 272 13.25 -6.70 0.98
N LEU A 273 13.73 -7.68 1.74
CA LEU A 273 13.09 -8.09 2.99
C LEU A 273 13.45 -7.11 4.10
N VAL A 274 12.46 -6.41 4.62
CA VAL A 274 12.64 -5.45 5.72
C VAL A 274 12.06 -6.03 7.00
N GLU A 275 12.95 -6.34 7.95
CA GLU A 275 12.60 -6.82 9.29
C GLU A 275 12.52 -5.67 10.29
N GLY A 276 11.50 -5.69 11.13
CA GLY A 276 11.32 -4.68 12.17
C GLY A 276 9.86 -4.52 12.60
N ARG A 277 9.51 -3.32 13.05
CA ARG A 277 8.11 -2.99 13.36
C ARG A 277 7.34 -2.85 12.07
N THR A 278 6.14 -3.46 12.00
CA THR A 278 5.27 -3.32 10.83
C THR A 278 3.90 -2.79 11.20
N PHE A 279 3.32 -2.04 10.28
CA PHE A 279 1.96 -1.56 10.33
C PHE A 279 1.30 -1.80 8.97
N ALA A 280 0.05 -2.26 8.99
CA ALA A 280 -0.73 -2.51 7.77
C ALA A 280 -2.16 -2.00 7.95
N ALA A 281 -2.65 -1.27 6.96
CA ALA A 281 -4.01 -0.78 6.91
C ALA A 281 -4.55 -0.81 5.48
N ASP A 282 -5.83 -1.09 5.33
CA ASP A 282 -6.59 -0.85 4.11
C ASP A 282 -7.73 0.12 4.40
N PHE A 283 -8.02 0.99 3.45
CA PHE A 283 -8.98 2.06 3.64
C PHE A 283 -9.72 2.39 2.35
N ASP A 284 -10.90 2.98 2.51
CA ASP A 284 -11.75 3.40 1.41
C ASP A 284 -12.45 4.72 1.72
N LYS A 285 -13.54 4.95 0.98
CA LYS A 285 -14.39 6.10 1.22
C LYS A 285 -14.94 6.11 2.64
N GLY A 286 -14.91 7.29 3.26
CA GLY A 286 -15.59 7.57 4.51
C GLY A 286 -16.84 8.40 4.25
N GLU A 287 -16.73 9.71 4.48
CA GLU A 287 -17.83 10.68 4.30
C GLU A 287 -17.99 11.18 2.86
N ARG A 288 -17.04 10.86 1.98
CA ARG A 288 -17.02 11.30 0.57
C ARG A 288 -16.52 10.21 -0.35
N GLU A 289 -16.72 10.36 -1.66
CA GLU A 289 -16.29 9.39 -2.66
C GLU A 289 -14.76 9.20 -2.63
N TYR A 290 -14.34 7.96 -2.81
CA TYR A 290 -12.92 7.58 -2.90
C TYR A 290 -12.30 8.09 -4.20
N SER A 291 -11.05 8.51 -4.13
CA SER A 291 -10.23 8.86 -5.28
C SER A 291 -8.82 8.32 -5.12
N MET A 292 -8.45 7.41 -6.01
CA MET A 292 -7.10 6.86 -6.09
C MET A 292 -6.05 7.98 -6.27
N GLN A 293 -6.35 8.95 -7.13
CA GLN A 293 -5.45 10.06 -7.39
C GLN A 293 -5.26 10.96 -6.18
N GLU A 294 -6.30 11.19 -5.37
CA GLU A 294 -6.16 11.94 -4.12
C GLU A 294 -5.26 11.22 -3.12
N VAL A 295 -5.41 9.89 -3.00
CA VAL A 295 -4.54 9.08 -2.13
C VAL A 295 -3.09 9.15 -2.61
N ARG A 296 -2.84 9.00 -3.92
CA ARG A 296 -1.52 9.12 -4.55
C ARG A 296 -0.89 10.47 -4.22
N ARG A 297 -1.61 11.57 -4.43
CA ARG A 297 -1.11 12.94 -4.16
C ARG A 297 -0.82 13.20 -2.68
N ASN A 298 -1.65 12.67 -1.78
CA ASN A 298 -1.39 12.74 -0.34
C ASN A 298 -0.14 11.94 0.04
N LEU A 299 0.05 10.74 -0.51
CA LEU A 299 1.26 9.94 -0.29
C LEU A 299 2.51 10.67 -0.80
N GLU A 300 2.48 11.20 -2.02
CA GLU A 300 3.58 11.99 -2.59
C GLU A 300 3.92 13.21 -1.71
N ALA A 301 2.90 13.91 -1.22
CA ALA A 301 3.09 15.06 -0.34
C ALA A 301 3.69 14.67 1.02
N MET A 302 3.29 13.53 1.60
CA MET A 302 3.92 13.00 2.82
C MET A 302 5.37 12.61 2.60
N MET A 303 5.67 11.95 1.48
CA MET A 303 7.04 11.56 1.13
C MET A 303 7.94 12.78 0.87
N ALA A 304 7.40 13.83 0.25
CA ALA A 304 8.12 15.08 0.04
C ALA A 304 8.52 15.78 1.35
N GLN A 305 7.71 15.67 2.42
CA GLN A 305 8.02 16.24 3.74
C GLN A 305 9.30 15.65 4.36
N VAL A 306 9.64 14.41 4.02
CA VAL A 306 10.75 13.65 4.61
C VAL A 306 11.81 13.23 3.60
N ASN A 307 11.80 13.82 2.41
CA ASN A 307 12.68 13.47 1.30
C ASN A 307 12.67 11.97 0.97
N GLY A 308 11.49 11.34 1.02
CA GLY A 308 11.30 9.94 0.72
C GLY A 308 11.69 9.62 -0.72
N THR A 309 12.50 8.58 -0.89
CA THR A 309 12.93 8.09 -2.21
C THR A 309 11.90 7.13 -2.77
N LYS A 310 11.34 7.41 -3.94
CA LYS A 310 10.49 6.46 -4.66
C LYS A 310 11.38 5.32 -5.18
N VAL A 311 11.11 4.09 -4.74
CA VAL A 311 11.87 2.90 -5.11
C VAL A 311 11.25 2.20 -6.30
N PHE A 312 9.91 2.15 -6.31
CA PHE A 312 9.16 1.50 -7.39
C PHE A 312 7.80 2.18 -7.57
N GLU A 313 7.30 2.14 -8.80
CA GLU A 313 5.92 2.48 -9.15
C GLU A 313 5.49 1.63 -10.35
N GLY A 314 4.31 1.03 -10.27
CA GLY A 314 3.73 0.16 -11.30
C GLY A 314 3.15 -1.13 -10.72
N ARG A 315 2.90 -2.12 -11.57
CA ARG A 315 2.45 -3.45 -11.16
C ARG A 315 3.64 -4.37 -10.91
N ILE A 316 3.61 -5.11 -9.81
CA ILE A 316 4.62 -6.13 -9.52
C ILE A 316 4.45 -7.26 -10.54
N PRO A 317 5.50 -7.73 -11.23
CA PRO A 317 5.39 -8.82 -12.20
C PRO A 317 4.80 -10.09 -11.56
N HIS A 318 3.92 -10.77 -12.29
CA HIS A 318 3.22 -11.98 -11.82
C HIS A 318 4.19 -13.04 -11.26
N GLU A 319 5.24 -13.34 -12.01
CA GLU A 319 6.26 -14.31 -11.60
C GLU A 319 6.95 -13.93 -10.27
N ALA A 320 7.19 -12.64 -10.05
CA ALA A 320 7.74 -12.15 -8.77
C ALA A 320 6.71 -12.28 -7.65
N ALA A 321 5.46 -11.91 -7.90
CA ALA A 321 4.37 -12.00 -6.93
C ALA A 321 4.10 -13.44 -6.48
N GLU A 322 4.18 -14.42 -7.37
CA GLU A 322 4.07 -15.86 -7.02
C GLU A 322 5.16 -16.34 -6.07
N GLY A 323 6.33 -15.72 -6.11
CA GLY A 323 7.46 -16.01 -5.21
C GLY A 323 7.24 -15.56 -3.76
N VAL A 324 6.26 -14.69 -3.49
CA VAL A 324 5.97 -14.23 -2.13
C VAL A 324 5.33 -15.35 -1.30
N PRO A 325 5.87 -15.69 -0.10
CA PRO A 325 5.33 -16.76 0.72
C PRO A 325 3.83 -16.54 1.03
N LYS A 326 3.02 -17.59 0.91
CA LYS A 326 1.56 -17.53 1.15
C LYS A 326 1.19 -17.01 2.55
N GLN A 327 2.02 -17.27 3.55
CA GLN A 327 1.85 -16.73 4.89
C GLN A 327 1.95 -15.21 4.90
N VAL A 328 2.93 -14.64 4.18
CA VAL A 328 3.09 -13.19 4.05
C VAL A 328 1.90 -12.58 3.32
N GLN A 329 1.49 -13.20 2.18
CA GLN A 329 0.32 -12.79 1.44
C GLN A 329 -0.95 -12.78 2.32
N SER A 330 -1.14 -13.80 3.16
CA SER A 330 -2.28 -13.87 4.08
C SER A 330 -2.19 -12.84 5.21
N SER A 331 -0.99 -12.63 5.77
CA SER A 331 -0.78 -11.70 6.90
C SER A 331 -0.98 -10.23 6.52
N TYR A 332 -0.73 -9.87 5.27
CA TYR A 332 -0.81 -8.49 4.78
C TYR A 332 -1.82 -8.32 3.63
N GLY A 333 -2.64 -9.36 3.36
CA GLY A 333 -3.52 -9.43 2.20
C GLY A 333 -4.52 -8.29 2.09
N ASN A 334 -5.05 -7.79 3.19
CA ASN A 334 -5.96 -6.64 3.17
C ASN A 334 -5.26 -5.35 2.72
N ALA A 335 -4.03 -5.12 3.17
CA ALA A 335 -3.28 -3.89 2.88
C ALA A 335 -2.51 -3.95 1.56
N ALA A 336 -1.83 -5.08 1.28
CA ALA A 336 -0.95 -5.24 0.12
C ALA A 336 -1.62 -5.97 -1.06
N SER A 337 -2.83 -6.53 -0.86
CA SER A 337 -3.55 -7.46 -1.73
C SER A 337 -3.12 -8.93 -1.57
N TYR A 338 -4.09 -9.83 -1.74
CA TYR A 338 -3.84 -11.27 -1.86
C TYR A 338 -3.23 -11.65 -3.22
N SER A 339 -3.27 -10.75 -4.18
CA SER A 339 -2.71 -10.89 -5.53
C SER A 339 -1.86 -9.66 -5.82
N TRP A 340 -0.59 -9.77 -5.57
CA TRP A 340 0.36 -8.64 -5.57
C TRP A 340 0.62 -8.03 -6.94
N ASP A 341 0.25 -8.73 -8.01
CA ASP A 341 0.37 -8.34 -9.41
C ASP A 341 -0.85 -7.59 -9.98
N ASN A 342 -1.97 -7.56 -9.25
CA ASN A 342 -3.24 -7.06 -9.79
C ASN A 342 -3.40 -5.54 -9.72
N TYR A 343 -2.68 -4.86 -8.83
CA TYR A 343 -2.90 -3.45 -8.54
C TYR A 343 -1.64 -2.62 -8.69
N ASP A 344 -1.84 -1.36 -9.00
CA ASP A 344 -0.76 -0.39 -9.01
C ASP A 344 -0.19 -0.24 -7.60
N THR A 345 1.13 -0.32 -7.52
CA THR A 345 1.88 -0.29 -6.28
C THR A 345 2.92 0.83 -6.35
N VAL A 346 3.00 1.62 -5.28
CA VAL A 346 4.05 2.62 -5.13
C VAL A 346 4.85 2.29 -3.87
N ILE A 347 6.16 2.21 -4.00
CA ILE A 347 7.07 1.88 -2.90
C ILE A 347 8.04 3.02 -2.65
N TYR A 348 8.11 3.44 -1.39
CA TYR A 348 9.05 4.46 -0.94
C TYR A 348 9.98 3.93 0.15
N ARG A 349 11.17 4.49 0.19
CA ARG A 349 12.13 4.38 1.29
C ARG A 349 12.40 5.76 1.87
N VAL A 350 12.39 5.86 3.18
CA VAL A 350 12.72 7.06 3.94
C VAL A 350 13.87 6.74 4.88
N ASP A 351 14.98 7.43 4.72
CA ASP A 351 16.13 7.35 5.63
C ASP A 351 16.06 8.56 6.58
N LEU A 352 15.65 8.33 7.83
CA LEU A 352 15.44 9.39 8.83
C LEU A 352 16.77 9.87 9.42
N ALA A 353 16.81 11.13 9.86
CA ALA A 353 18.01 11.76 10.41
C ALA A 353 18.58 11.07 11.67
N ASP A 354 17.74 10.33 12.41
CA ASP A 354 18.14 9.55 13.59
C ASP A 354 18.65 8.14 13.24
N GLY A 355 18.81 7.83 11.95
CA GLY A 355 19.33 6.56 11.45
C GLY A 355 18.27 5.46 11.26
N ARG A 356 17.00 5.71 11.60
CA ARG A 356 15.92 4.79 11.27
C ARG A 356 15.65 4.77 9.76
N GLN A 357 15.33 3.61 9.26
CA GLN A 357 14.91 3.43 7.86
C GLN A 357 13.47 2.92 7.83
N VAL A 358 12.62 3.65 7.12
CA VAL A 358 11.20 3.35 6.96
C VAL A 358 10.90 3.01 5.51
N TRP A 359 10.18 1.93 5.29
CA TRP A 359 9.69 1.52 3.99
C TRP A 359 8.17 1.59 3.95
N VAL A 360 7.65 2.04 2.84
CA VAL A 360 6.20 2.18 2.60
C VAL A 360 5.86 1.46 1.29
N HIS A 361 4.96 0.50 1.36
CA HIS A 361 4.30 -0.12 0.20
C HIS A 361 2.87 0.38 0.17
N ALA A 362 2.48 1.07 -0.88
CA ALA A 362 1.11 1.55 -1.08
C ALA A 362 0.48 0.84 -2.27
N ARG A 363 -0.59 0.09 -2.01
CA ARG A 363 -1.47 -0.48 -3.03
C ARG A 363 -2.52 0.55 -3.40
N LEU A 364 -2.67 0.82 -4.68
CA LEU A 364 -3.64 1.77 -5.22
C LEU A 364 -4.60 1.06 -6.16
N GLU A 365 -5.89 1.16 -5.90
CA GLU A 365 -6.96 0.65 -6.77
C GLU A 365 -8.12 1.63 -6.84
N TYR A 366 -9.07 1.41 -7.72
CA TYR A 366 -10.13 2.38 -8.02
C TYR A 366 -11.20 2.51 -6.92
N LEU A 367 -11.30 1.57 -5.98
CA LEU A 367 -12.29 1.58 -4.88
C LEU A 367 -11.68 1.73 -3.49
N SER A 368 -10.40 1.42 -3.33
CA SER A 368 -9.73 1.41 -2.05
C SER A 368 -8.22 1.58 -2.22
N ALA A 369 -7.55 1.82 -1.12
CA ALA A 369 -6.10 1.74 -1.05
C ALA A 369 -5.68 1.00 0.21
N GLY A 370 -4.43 0.57 0.24
CA GLY A 370 -3.84 0.02 1.43
C GLY A 370 -2.36 0.32 1.46
N TRP A 371 -1.78 0.35 2.64
CA TRP A 371 -0.34 0.47 2.80
C TRP A 371 0.21 -0.45 3.88
N VAL A 372 1.42 -0.88 3.66
CA VAL A 372 2.25 -1.54 4.65
C VAL A 372 3.46 -0.66 4.91
N VAL A 373 3.67 -0.35 6.18
CA VAL A 373 4.83 0.41 6.65
C VAL A 373 5.72 -0.52 7.44
N ALA A 374 7.02 -0.54 7.16
CA ALA A 374 8.01 -1.26 7.95
C ALA A 374 9.12 -0.31 8.40
N GLU A 375 9.35 -0.22 9.71
CA GLU A 375 10.50 0.48 10.30
C GLU A 375 11.56 -0.56 10.61
N ARG A 376 12.71 -0.49 9.92
CA ARG A 376 13.81 -1.46 10.07
C ARG A 376 14.34 -1.44 11.50
N LYS A 377 14.38 -2.61 12.12
CA LYS A 377 14.84 -2.78 13.50
C LYS A 377 15.44 -4.18 13.67
N GLY A 378 16.59 -4.25 14.35
CA GLY A 378 17.18 -5.53 14.71
C GLY A 378 16.30 -6.31 15.69
N PHE A 379 16.29 -7.63 15.53
CA PHE A 379 15.60 -8.54 16.45
C PHE A 379 16.21 -8.46 17.85
N THR A 380 15.35 -8.38 18.85
CA THR A 380 15.76 -8.48 20.26
C THR A 380 15.05 -9.67 20.88
N GLN A 381 15.80 -10.69 21.25
CA GLN A 381 15.26 -11.84 21.95
C GLN A 381 14.71 -11.41 23.33
N THR A 382 13.43 -11.62 23.52
CA THR A 382 12.76 -11.35 24.81
C THR A 382 12.39 -12.63 25.56
N ALA A 383 12.32 -13.77 24.87
CA ALA A 383 12.11 -15.06 25.50
C ALA A 383 13.39 -15.48 26.26
N ALA A 384 13.21 -15.89 27.50
CA ALA A 384 14.30 -16.37 28.36
C ALA A 384 13.95 -17.74 28.94
N LEU A 385 14.98 -18.46 29.38
CA LEU A 385 14.78 -19.70 30.12
C LEU A 385 14.04 -19.39 31.44
N LEU A 386 13.12 -20.29 31.83
CA LEU A 386 12.45 -20.18 33.13
C LEU A 386 13.46 -20.43 34.25
N PRO A 387 13.66 -19.49 35.19
CA PRO A 387 14.53 -19.73 36.36
C PRO A 387 13.93 -20.80 37.27
N ALA A 388 14.77 -21.42 38.15
CA ALA A 388 14.38 -22.56 38.98
C ALA A 388 13.13 -22.29 39.86
N ASP A 389 13.02 -21.09 40.40
CA ASP A 389 11.86 -20.66 41.21
C ASP A 389 10.58 -20.50 40.38
N ALA A 390 10.67 -20.07 39.11
CA ALA A 390 9.54 -20.01 38.19
C ALA A 390 9.12 -21.43 37.73
N LEU A 391 10.09 -22.32 37.49
CA LEU A 391 9.82 -23.74 37.23
C LEU A 391 9.09 -24.37 38.42
N ARG A 392 9.52 -24.06 39.66
CA ARG A 392 8.88 -24.52 40.88
C ARG A 392 7.42 -24.07 41.00
N LYS A 393 7.17 -22.77 40.85
CA LYS A 393 5.81 -22.20 40.88
C LYS A 393 4.90 -22.87 39.87
N LYS A 394 5.41 -23.12 38.65
CA LYS A 394 4.63 -23.74 37.59
C LYS A 394 4.34 -25.22 37.87
N LEU A 395 5.29 -25.95 38.44
CA LEU A 395 5.08 -27.32 38.90
C LEU A 395 4.05 -27.40 40.06
N ASP A 396 4.07 -26.45 40.98
CA ASP A 396 3.14 -26.39 42.10
C ASP A 396 1.72 -26.05 41.63
N SER A 397 1.57 -25.15 40.66
CA SER A 397 0.25 -24.73 40.11
C SER A 397 -0.33 -25.75 39.14
N ASP A 398 0.45 -26.17 38.15
CA ASP A 398 -0.02 -26.92 36.98
C ASP A 398 0.29 -28.42 37.09
N GLY A 399 1.12 -28.83 38.08
CA GLY A 399 1.60 -30.20 38.24
C GLY A 399 2.61 -30.65 37.17
N ARG A 400 2.89 -29.79 36.19
CA ARG A 400 3.80 -30.06 35.06
C ARG A 400 4.39 -28.77 34.51
N VAL A 401 5.56 -28.88 33.86
CA VAL A 401 6.18 -27.78 33.13
C VAL A 401 6.87 -28.33 31.87
N ALA A 402 6.73 -27.64 30.75
CA ALA A 402 7.50 -27.94 29.54
C ALA A 402 8.82 -27.19 29.60
N ILE A 403 9.92 -27.89 29.29
CA ILE A 403 11.23 -27.30 29.06
C ILE A 403 11.73 -27.70 27.68
N GLN A 404 12.53 -26.83 27.07
CA GLN A 404 13.12 -27.11 25.77
C GLN A 404 14.52 -27.65 25.92
N VAL A 405 14.75 -28.87 25.44
CA VAL A 405 16.07 -29.50 25.35
C VAL A 405 16.36 -29.80 23.89
N ASN A 406 17.45 -29.27 23.37
CA ASN A 406 17.89 -29.48 22.00
C ASN A 406 18.72 -30.76 21.89
N PHE A 407 18.35 -31.59 20.92
CA PHE A 407 19.05 -32.85 20.63
C PHE A 407 19.63 -32.79 19.21
N ALA A 408 20.64 -33.59 18.94
CA ALA A 408 21.11 -33.82 17.57
C ALA A 408 20.00 -34.45 16.75
N THR A 409 19.97 -34.13 15.44
CA THR A 409 18.94 -34.61 14.51
C THR A 409 18.80 -36.14 14.58
N ASP A 410 17.58 -36.61 14.79
CA ASP A 410 17.21 -38.02 14.92
C ASP A 410 18.05 -38.81 15.94
N LYS A 411 18.51 -38.13 17.03
CA LYS A 411 19.32 -38.70 18.11
C LYS A 411 18.81 -38.25 19.47
N ALA A 412 19.20 -38.97 20.51
CA ALA A 412 19.00 -38.64 21.90
C ALA A 412 20.20 -37.89 22.53
N GLN A 413 21.21 -37.52 21.74
CA GLN A 413 22.37 -36.75 22.19
C GLN A 413 21.96 -35.31 22.45
N ILE A 414 22.08 -34.87 23.71
CA ILE A 414 21.81 -33.48 24.12
C ILE A 414 22.89 -32.55 23.55
N LEU A 415 22.46 -31.46 22.95
CA LEU A 415 23.38 -30.44 22.44
C LEU A 415 23.83 -29.48 23.57
N PRO A 416 25.07 -28.93 23.50
CA PRO A 416 25.60 -28.00 24.52
C PRO A 416 24.71 -26.77 24.77
N THR A 417 23.95 -26.35 23.78
CA THR A 417 22.98 -25.23 23.88
C THR A 417 21.87 -25.47 24.91
N SER A 418 21.67 -26.72 25.36
CA SER A 418 20.67 -27.09 26.39
C SER A 418 21.21 -27.06 27.80
N GLU A 419 22.54 -26.95 28.00
CA GLU A 419 23.16 -26.91 29.33
C GLU A 419 22.58 -25.83 30.27
N PRO A 420 22.32 -24.58 29.84
CA PRO A 420 21.71 -23.59 30.71
C PRO A 420 20.31 -23.98 31.20
N GLN A 421 19.48 -24.63 30.35
CA GLN A 421 18.16 -25.11 30.78
C GLN A 421 18.22 -26.28 31.73
N LEU A 422 19.14 -27.20 31.48
CA LEU A 422 19.37 -28.31 32.39
C LEU A 422 19.93 -27.84 33.75
N ALA A 423 20.73 -26.77 33.78
CA ALA A 423 21.20 -26.14 35.02
C ALA A 423 20.02 -25.62 35.88
N GLN A 424 18.99 -25.01 35.25
CA GLN A 424 17.80 -24.55 35.99
C GLN A 424 17.01 -25.72 36.62
N VAL A 425 16.91 -26.85 35.94
CA VAL A 425 16.28 -28.06 36.48
C VAL A 425 17.13 -28.64 37.63
N LEU A 426 18.45 -28.63 37.47
CA LEU A 426 19.38 -29.07 38.48
C LEU A 426 19.30 -28.21 39.77
N ASP A 427 19.24 -26.90 39.59
CA ASP A 427 19.09 -25.95 40.72
C ASP A 427 17.75 -26.14 41.44
N LEU A 428 16.67 -26.38 40.68
CA LEU A 428 15.35 -26.71 41.24
C LEU A 428 15.40 -27.98 42.12
N LEU A 429 16.02 -29.06 41.60
CA LEU A 429 16.14 -30.34 42.35
C LEU A 429 17.08 -30.28 43.52
N ARG A 430 18.14 -29.43 43.47
CA ARG A 430 19.02 -29.16 44.58
C ARG A 430 18.37 -28.33 45.67
N ALA A 431 17.51 -27.39 45.30
CA ALA A 431 16.78 -26.55 46.25
C ALA A 431 15.71 -27.34 47.01
N ASP A 432 15.15 -28.40 46.40
CA ASP A 432 14.19 -29.30 47.06
C ASP A 432 14.53 -30.78 46.76
N PRO A 433 15.36 -31.39 47.59
CA PRO A 433 15.72 -32.81 47.47
C PRO A 433 14.56 -33.79 47.63
N SER A 434 13.43 -33.35 48.17
CA SER A 434 12.21 -34.16 48.29
C SER A 434 11.34 -34.18 47.02
N LEU A 435 11.60 -33.27 46.09
CA LEU A 435 10.86 -33.16 44.83
C LEU A 435 11.15 -34.35 43.94
N LYS A 436 10.10 -35.04 43.53
CA LYS A 436 10.17 -36.15 42.55
C LYS A 436 9.54 -35.72 41.24
N LEU A 437 10.36 -35.79 40.18
CA LEU A 437 9.94 -35.43 38.83
C LEU A 437 9.83 -36.67 37.93
N SER A 438 8.80 -36.73 37.09
CA SER A 438 8.76 -37.60 35.90
C SER A 438 9.24 -36.81 34.70
N ILE A 439 10.18 -37.38 33.93
CA ILE A 439 10.69 -36.76 32.72
C ILE A 439 10.01 -37.47 31.52
N GLU A 440 9.28 -36.70 30.73
CA GLU A 440 8.57 -37.17 29.54
C GLU A 440 9.16 -36.52 28.30
N GLY A 441 9.59 -37.33 27.33
CA GLY A 441 10.06 -36.88 26.04
C GLY A 441 8.92 -36.82 25.02
N HIS A 442 8.93 -35.79 24.20
CA HIS A 442 7.99 -35.65 23.08
C HIS A 442 8.75 -35.37 21.80
N THR A 443 8.30 -35.93 20.68
CA THR A 443 8.73 -35.61 19.32
C THR A 443 7.58 -34.97 18.58
N ASP A 444 7.85 -34.35 17.44
CA ASP A 444 6.82 -33.99 16.48
C ASP A 444 6.14 -35.25 15.89
N ASN A 445 5.13 -35.07 15.08
CA ASN A 445 4.39 -36.14 14.43
C ASN A 445 4.99 -36.55 13.07
N SER A 446 6.20 -36.09 12.73
CA SER A 446 6.90 -36.43 11.49
C SER A 446 7.53 -37.82 11.61
N GLY A 447 7.28 -38.71 10.65
CA GLY A 447 7.85 -40.07 10.61
C GLY A 447 7.00 -41.17 11.25
N ALA A 448 7.57 -42.35 11.45
CA ALA A 448 6.85 -43.51 11.98
C ALA A 448 6.61 -43.42 13.50
N ALA A 449 5.36 -43.60 13.95
CA ALA A 449 4.97 -43.48 15.34
C ALA A 449 5.81 -44.37 16.30
N ALA A 450 6.19 -45.59 15.90
CA ALA A 450 7.02 -46.47 16.70
C ALA A 450 8.47 -45.93 16.88
N HIS A 451 9.04 -45.35 15.84
CA HIS A 451 10.33 -44.67 15.90
C HIS A 451 10.29 -43.46 16.81
N ASN A 452 9.28 -42.58 16.63
CA ASN A 452 9.09 -41.40 17.46
C ASN A 452 8.93 -41.74 18.94
N ARG A 453 8.20 -42.79 19.25
CA ARG A 453 8.06 -43.29 20.64
C ARG A 453 9.41 -43.68 21.23
N SER A 454 10.19 -44.52 20.53
CA SER A 454 11.53 -44.94 20.97
C SER A 454 12.44 -43.74 21.16
N LEU A 455 12.48 -42.82 20.19
CA LEU A 455 13.30 -41.62 20.24
C LEU A 455 12.91 -40.69 21.43
N SER A 456 11.61 -40.54 21.72
CA SER A 456 11.16 -39.74 22.86
C SER A 456 11.57 -40.34 24.21
N GLU A 457 11.47 -41.67 24.35
CA GLU A 457 11.93 -42.38 25.55
C GLU A 457 13.45 -42.30 25.73
N ASP A 458 14.23 -42.42 24.65
CA ASP A 458 15.69 -42.31 24.67
C ASP A 458 16.11 -40.86 25.05
N ARG A 459 15.44 -39.86 24.55
CA ARG A 459 15.67 -38.46 24.92
C ARG A 459 15.38 -38.19 26.40
N ALA A 460 14.28 -38.71 26.94
CA ALA A 460 13.96 -38.60 28.35
C ALA A 460 15.03 -39.29 29.22
N ARG A 461 15.51 -40.47 28.80
CA ARG A 461 16.63 -41.20 29.48
C ARG A 461 17.92 -40.40 29.42
N SER A 462 18.24 -39.74 28.34
CA SER A 462 19.43 -38.89 28.23
C SER A 462 19.39 -37.69 29.17
N VAL A 463 18.23 -37.05 29.34
CA VAL A 463 18.06 -35.96 30.31
C VAL A 463 18.22 -36.49 31.74
N LEU A 464 17.59 -37.62 32.08
CA LEU A 464 17.77 -38.27 33.40
C LEU A 464 19.24 -38.57 33.67
N ALA A 465 19.94 -39.17 32.70
CA ALA A 465 21.38 -39.50 32.83
C ALA A 465 22.24 -38.23 33.02
N ALA A 466 21.92 -37.13 32.32
CA ALA A 466 22.63 -35.87 32.49
C ALA A 466 22.43 -35.26 33.89
N LEU A 467 21.23 -35.33 34.44
CA LEU A 467 20.94 -34.86 35.81
C LEU A 467 21.57 -35.76 36.89
N THR A 468 21.53 -37.06 36.73
CA THR A 468 22.18 -38.03 37.64
C THR A 468 23.69 -37.90 37.64
N ALA A 469 24.32 -37.71 36.48
CA ALA A 469 25.75 -37.44 36.38
C ALA A 469 26.19 -36.17 37.14
N LYS A 470 25.26 -35.23 37.36
CA LYS A 470 25.48 -33.98 38.13
C LYS A 470 25.05 -34.13 39.61
N GLY A 471 24.77 -35.35 40.11
CA GLY A 471 24.56 -35.68 41.51
C GLY A 471 23.12 -35.72 41.97
N ILE A 472 22.13 -35.73 41.08
CA ILE A 472 20.72 -35.95 41.44
C ILE A 472 20.44 -37.45 41.57
N ALA A 473 19.76 -37.86 42.64
CA ALA A 473 19.29 -39.23 42.81
C ALA A 473 18.25 -39.59 41.71
N ALA A 474 18.36 -40.81 41.16
CA ALA A 474 17.47 -41.28 40.12
C ALA A 474 16.06 -41.61 40.62
#